data_32193c40b3e177a44923af91f1e49b60
#
_entry.id   32193c40b3e177a44923af91f1e49b60
#
_cell.length_a   1.000
_cell.length_b   1.000
_cell.length_c   1.000
_cell.angle_alpha   90.00
_cell.angle_beta   90.00
_cell.angle_gamma   90.00
#
_symmetry.space_group_name_H-M   'P 1'
#
loop_
_entity.id
_entity.type
_entity.pdbx_description
1 polymer ?
#
loop_
_entity_poly.entity_id
_entity_poly.type
_entity_poly.pdbx_seq_one_letter_code
_entity_poly.pdbx_strand_id
1 'polypeptide(L)'
;MSWTPEQRRRYAPAISEAVRVGAIVRLAGTVDAIDPPARTGRPRLWSTLSMLQALWWLCRAGAAWKLLPGSCPPRQTIGSRLERWVRLGVLDRALAALNACLRLARGRDRRPSAGILDTQSVRTGPQAGPRGYDAHKKVGGRKRVLLTDTEGLVQGLHVVPASVQGRDTPALLEPELATSALRKVWADLAFAGERAAVPLERHGIALELVGRKDKTGFAVEPRRWKVEQTFGCLQRYRRLLVDHEGSTGMSRTMTLLAALFMTGARFERQIMA
;
A
#
# COMPACT_ATOMS: atom_id res chain seq x y z
N MET A 1 -2.18 -31.95 -16.71
CA MET A 1 -2.02 -32.37 -15.30
C MET A 1 -3.09 -31.64 -14.45
N SER A 2 -4.02 -32.37 -13.86
CA SER A 2 -5.00 -31.80 -12.94
C SER A 2 -4.43 -31.81 -11.51
N TRP A 3 -4.51 -30.71 -10.84
CA TRP A 3 -4.08 -30.59 -9.44
C TRP A 3 -4.96 -31.44 -8.53
N THR A 4 -4.36 -32.20 -7.62
CA THR A 4 -5.09 -32.94 -6.59
C THR A 4 -5.77 -31.98 -5.62
N PRO A 5 -6.83 -32.42 -4.89
CA PRO A 5 -7.47 -31.58 -3.85
C PRO A 5 -6.51 -31.09 -2.78
N GLU A 6 -5.46 -31.87 -2.47
CA GLU A 6 -4.43 -31.51 -1.51
C GLU A 6 -3.48 -30.44 -2.06
N GLN A 7 -3.07 -30.57 -3.32
CA GLN A 7 -2.30 -29.52 -4.01
C GLN A 7 -3.10 -28.23 -4.12
N ARG A 8 -4.40 -28.29 -4.44
CA ARG A 8 -5.28 -27.11 -4.45
C ARG A 8 -5.38 -26.45 -3.08
N ARG A 9 -5.43 -27.23 -1.97
CA ARG A 9 -5.42 -26.69 -0.61
C ARG A 9 -4.09 -26.06 -0.23
N ARG A 10 -2.97 -26.67 -0.62
CA ARG A 10 -1.61 -26.18 -0.37
C ARG A 10 -1.33 -24.84 -1.09
N TYR A 11 -1.94 -24.64 -2.26
CA TYR A 11 -1.84 -23.40 -3.05
C TYR A 11 -3.14 -22.58 -3.02
N ALA A 12 -4.12 -22.95 -2.20
CA ALA A 12 -5.26 -22.10 -1.92
C ALA A 12 -4.73 -20.72 -1.48
N PRO A 13 -5.37 -19.63 -1.92
CA PRO A 13 -4.94 -18.30 -1.54
C PRO A 13 -4.80 -18.25 -0.02
N ALA A 14 -3.67 -17.71 0.46
CA ALA A 14 -3.31 -17.66 1.89
C ALA A 14 -4.32 -16.89 2.77
N ILE A 15 -5.44 -16.48 2.19
CA ILE A 15 -6.57 -15.80 2.81
C ILE A 15 -7.81 -16.61 2.50
N SER A 16 -8.44 -17.20 3.53
CA SER A 16 -9.75 -17.85 3.40
C SER A 16 -10.77 -16.84 2.86
N GLU A 17 -11.82 -17.34 2.21
CA GLU A 17 -12.88 -16.46 1.70
C GLU A 17 -13.54 -15.67 2.82
N ALA A 18 -13.74 -16.27 3.99
CA ALA A 18 -14.27 -15.59 5.16
C ALA A 18 -13.41 -14.39 5.59
N VAL A 19 -12.08 -14.56 5.66
CA VAL A 19 -11.13 -13.47 5.96
C VAL A 19 -11.19 -12.37 4.89
N ARG A 20 -11.31 -12.74 3.62
CA ARG A 20 -11.43 -11.77 2.52
C ARG A 20 -12.70 -10.96 2.63
N VAL A 21 -13.84 -11.62 2.81
CA VAL A 21 -15.15 -10.96 2.92
C VAL A 21 -15.18 -10.07 4.15
N GLY A 22 -14.79 -10.56 5.32
CA GLY A 22 -14.70 -9.80 6.55
C GLY A 22 -13.83 -8.56 6.42
N ALA A 23 -12.66 -8.68 5.79
CA ALA A 23 -11.76 -7.57 5.55
C ALA A 23 -12.40 -6.46 4.70
N ILE A 24 -13.13 -6.80 3.63
CA ILE A 24 -13.78 -5.81 2.75
C ILE A 24 -14.99 -5.18 3.47
N VAL A 25 -15.76 -5.95 4.22
CA VAL A 25 -16.90 -5.45 5.02
C VAL A 25 -16.41 -4.44 6.06
N ARG A 26 -15.36 -4.78 6.80
CA ARG A 26 -14.76 -3.87 7.80
C ARG A 26 -14.20 -2.59 7.16
N LEU A 27 -13.52 -2.74 6.04
CA LEU A 27 -13.02 -1.58 5.29
C LEU A 27 -14.19 -0.70 4.82
N ALA A 28 -15.30 -1.28 4.35
CA ALA A 28 -16.48 -0.53 3.96
C ALA A 28 -17.06 0.28 5.13
N GLY A 29 -17.21 -0.34 6.30
CA GLY A 29 -17.64 0.35 7.52
C GLY A 29 -16.69 1.48 7.93
N THR A 30 -15.38 1.26 7.83
CA THR A 30 -14.37 2.29 8.12
C THR A 30 -14.48 3.47 7.13
N VAL A 31 -14.65 3.20 5.84
CA VAL A 31 -14.81 4.22 4.80
C VAL A 31 -16.13 4.99 5.00
N ASP A 32 -17.23 4.31 5.31
CA ASP A 32 -18.53 4.96 5.56
C ASP A 32 -18.52 5.81 6.83
N ALA A 33 -17.74 5.45 7.82
CA ALA A 33 -17.55 6.29 9.01
C ALA A 33 -16.77 7.58 8.70
N ILE A 34 -15.90 7.58 7.68
CA ILE A 34 -15.09 8.72 7.27
C ILE A 34 -15.81 9.58 6.21
N ASP A 35 -16.50 8.97 5.26
CA ASP A 35 -17.28 9.59 4.17
C ASP A 35 -18.71 9.00 4.16
N PRO A 36 -19.56 9.38 5.14
CA PRO A 36 -20.89 8.82 5.26
C PRO A 36 -21.76 9.16 4.03
N PRO A 37 -22.79 8.34 3.74
CA PRO A 37 -23.79 8.68 2.74
C PRO A 37 -24.45 10.02 3.06
N ALA A 38 -24.72 10.83 2.02
CA ALA A 38 -25.44 12.08 2.20
C ALA A 38 -26.83 11.79 2.78
N ARG A 39 -27.25 12.63 3.73
CA ARG A 39 -28.58 12.53 4.36
C ARG A 39 -29.70 13.07 3.47
N THR A 40 -29.36 13.91 2.50
CA THR A 40 -30.29 14.56 1.57
C THR A 40 -29.87 14.31 0.14
N GLY A 41 -30.79 14.41 -0.81
CA GLY A 41 -30.57 14.18 -2.21
C GLY A 41 -30.85 12.75 -2.65
N ARG A 42 -30.46 12.41 -3.90
CA ARG A 42 -30.69 11.07 -4.44
C ARG A 42 -29.85 10.04 -3.69
N PRO A 43 -30.42 8.96 -3.16
CA PRO A 43 -29.69 7.89 -2.49
C PRO A 43 -28.61 7.27 -3.38
N ARG A 44 -27.54 6.81 -2.78
CA ARG A 44 -26.48 6.06 -3.48
C ARG A 44 -27.05 4.72 -3.97
N LEU A 45 -27.04 4.49 -5.27
CA LEU A 45 -27.48 3.21 -5.84
C LEU A 45 -26.54 2.05 -5.47
N TRP A 46 -25.25 2.35 -5.34
CA TRP A 46 -24.22 1.36 -5.03
C TRP A 46 -23.59 1.64 -3.66
N SER A 47 -23.55 0.59 -2.84
CA SER A 47 -22.95 0.66 -1.51
C SER A 47 -21.42 0.82 -1.57
N THR A 48 -20.81 1.30 -0.50
CA THR A 48 -19.35 1.32 -0.35
C THR A 48 -18.75 -0.08 -0.44
N LEU A 49 -19.46 -1.08 0.08
CA LEU A 49 -19.07 -2.49 -0.02
C LEU A 49 -18.95 -2.94 -1.48
N SER A 50 -19.97 -2.68 -2.31
CA SER A 50 -19.94 -3.05 -3.73
C SER A 50 -18.80 -2.36 -4.49
N MET A 51 -18.52 -1.08 -4.17
CA MET A 51 -17.38 -0.35 -4.74
C MET A 51 -16.05 -1.01 -4.37
N LEU A 52 -15.85 -1.35 -3.09
CA LEU A 52 -14.61 -1.96 -2.62
C LEU A 52 -14.43 -3.40 -3.13
N GLN A 53 -15.51 -4.15 -3.29
CA GLN A 53 -15.46 -5.48 -3.92
C GLN A 53 -14.96 -5.39 -5.37
N ALA A 54 -15.49 -4.44 -6.15
CA ALA A 54 -15.04 -4.21 -7.53
C ALA A 54 -13.57 -3.76 -7.59
N LEU A 55 -13.16 -2.83 -6.72
CA LEU A 55 -11.78 -2.36 -6.61
C LEU A 55 -10.83 -3.47 -6.15
N TRP A 56 -11.25 -4.29 -5.20
CA TRP A 56 -10.48 -5.46 -4.78
C TRP A 56 -10.27 -6.43 -5.96
N TRP A 57 -11.34 -6.71 -6.70
CA TRP A 57 -11.26 -7.57 -7.87
C TRP A 57 -10.30 -7.02 -8.92
N LEU A 58 -10.39 -5.71 -9.25
CA LEU A 58 -9.45 -5.06 -10.17
C LEU A 58 -8.00 -5.17 -9.71
N CYS A 59 -7.73 -4.87 -8.44
CA CYS A 59 -6.40 -4.97 -7.87
C CYS A 59 -5.88 -6.41 -7.92
N ARG A 60 -6.73 -7.39 -7.56
CA ARG A 60 -6.35 -8.79 -7.43
C ARG A 60 -6.17 -9.48 -8.78
N ALA A 61 -7.11 -9.26 -9.71
CA ALA A 61 -7.08 -9.85 -11.04
C ALA A 61 -6.07 -9.19 -11.98
N GLY A 62 -5.76 -7.90 -11.76
CA GLY A 62 -4.95 -7.09 -12.68
C GLY A 62 -5.67 -6.75 -13.97
N ALA A 63 -7.00 -6.89 -14.00
CA ALA A 63 -7.80 -6.69 -15.18
C ALA A 63 -7.93 -5.21 -15.58
N ALA A 64 -8.16 -4.95 -16.86
CA ALA A 64 -8.49 -3.61 -17.34
C ALA A 64 -9.86 -3.17 -16.80
N TRP A 65 -10.04 -1.86 -16.57
CA TRP A 65 -11.28 -1.26 -16.07
C TRP A 65 -12.53 -1.62 -16.91
N LYS A 66 -12.35 -1.77 -18.22
CA LYS A 66 -13.42 -2.16 -19.14
C LYS A 66 -13.89 -3.61 -19.00
N LEU A 67 -13.10 -4.45 -18.32
CA LEU A 67 -13.38 -5.87 -18.10
C LEU A 67 -14.02 -6.14 -16.73
N LEU A 68 -14.49 -5.10 -16.03
CA LEU A 68 -15.26 -5.29 -14.80
C LEU A 68 -16.50 -6.15 -15.10
N PRO A 69 -16.80 -7.17 -14.26
CA PRO A 69 -18.03 -7.96 -14.38
C PRO A 69 -19.28 -7.09 -14.35
N GLY A 70 -20.32 -7.47 -15.10
CA GLY A 70 -21.59 -6.74 -15.16
C GLY A 70 -22.34 -6.67 -13.82
N SER A 71 -22.00 -7.54 -12.86
CA SER A 71 -22.48 -7.47 -11.47
C SER A 71 -21.82 -6.37 -10.63
N CYS A 72 -20.73 -5.78 -11.12
CA CYS A 72 -20.06 -4.67 -10.45
C CYS A 72 -20.73 -3.33 -10.76
N PRO A 73 -20.53 -2.30 -9.93
CA PRO A 73 -20.91 -0.94 -10.26
C PRO A 73 -20.25 -0.49 -11.58
N PRO A 74 -20.94 0.38 -12.38
CA PRO A 74 -20.36 0.92 -13.60
C PRO A 74 -19.00 1.59 -13.36
N ARG A 75 -18.05 1.41 -14.27
CA ARG A 75 -16.67 1.92 -14.13
C ARG A 75 -16.62 3.43 -13.85
N GLN A 76 -17.49 4.23 -14.47
CA GLN A 76 -17.58 5.67 -14.22
C GLN A 76 -17.99 5.95 -12.78
N THR A 77 -18.97 5.20 -12.25
CA THR A 77 -19.41 5.33 -10.86
C THR A 77 -18.29 5.00 -9.88
N ILE A 78 -17.53 3.94 -10.15
CA ILE A 78 -16.36 3.57 -9.33
C ILE A 78 -15.29 4.68 -9.44
N GLY A 79 -14.99 5.14 -10.65
CA GLY A 79 -14.00 6.21 -10.90
C GLY A 79 -14.32 7.49 -10.13
N SER A 80 -15.53 8.03 -10.31
CA SER A 80 -15.97 9.25 -9.62
C SER A 80 -15.96 9.12 -8.09
N ARG A 81 -16.34 7.92 -7.58
CA ARG A 81 -16.26 7.67 -6.13
C ARG A 81 -14.82 7.60 -5.65
N LEU A 82 -13.95 6.96 -6.41
CA LEU A 82 -12.53 6.84 -6.08
C LEU A 82 -11.84 8.21 -6.10
N GLU A 83 -12.11 9.04 -7.10
CA GLU A 83 -11.64 10.43 -7.18
C GLU A 83 -12.08 11.25 -5.97
N ARG A 84 -13.34 11.12 -5.56
CA ARG A 84 -13.85 11.76 -4.34
C ARG A 84 -13.07 11.28 -3.12
N TRP A 85 -12.86 9.98 -2.95
CA TRP A 85 -12.13 9.44 -1.80
C TRP A 85 -10.67 9.90 -1.77
N VAL A 86 -10.02 9.99 -2.94
CA VAL A 86 -8.66 10.53 -3.07
C VAL A 86 -8.62 12.00 -2.67
N ARG A 87 -9.50 12.83 -3.24
CA ARG A 87 -9.55 14.27 -2.97
C ARG A 87 -9.80 14.57 -1.49
N LEU A 88 -10.61 13.77 -0.81
CA LEU A 88 -10.94 13.94 0.61
C LEU A 88 -9.98 13.18 1.54
N GLY A 89 -8.96 12.50 1.04
CA GLY A 89 -8.02 11.71 1.85
C GLY A 89 -8.68 10.55 2.62
N VAL A 90 -9.81 10.03 2.13
CA VAL A 90 -10.60 9.00 2.81
C VAL A 90 -9.80 7.71 2.95
N LEU A 91 -9.09 7.31 1.88
CA LEU A 91 -8.35 6.05 1.87
C LEU A 91 -7.14 6.09 2.81
N ASP A 92 -6.43 7.22 2.87
CA ASP A 92 -5.29 7.42 3.78
C ASP A 92 -5.75 7.37 5.24
N ARG A 93 -6.86 8.06 5.56
CA ARG A 93 -7.46 8.01 6.90
C ARG A 93 -7.97 6.63 7.26
N ALA A 94 -8.56 5.89 6.31
CA ALA A 94 -9.00 4.52 6.52
C ALA A 94 -7.82 3.59 6.81
N LEU A 95 -6.70 3.75 6.08
CA LEU A 95 -5.49 2.96 6.32
C LEU A 95 -4.90 3.26 7.70
N ALA A 96 -4.81 4.54 8.09
CA ALA A 96 -4.33 4.95 9.40
C ALA A 96 -5.21 4.38 10.54
N ALA A 97 -6.54 4.40 10.37
CA ALA A 97 -7.47 3.84 11.33
C ALA A 97 -7.30 2.31 11.48
N LEU A 98 -7.24 1.57 10.36
CA LEU A 98 -7.03 0.12 10.39
C LEU A 98 -5.67 -0.26 10.97
N ASN A 99 -4.61 0.47 10.62
CA ASN A 99 -3.28 0.25 11.20
C ASN A 99 -3.31 0.45 12.73
N ALA A 100 -3.94 1.53 13.20
CA ALA A 100 -4.08 1.80 14.63
C ALA A 100 -4.84 0.68 15.35
N CYS A 101 -5.97 0.22 14.80
CA CYS A 101 -6.75 -0.88 15.36
C CYS A 101 -5.95 -2.18 15.41
N LEU A 102 -5.24 -2.52 14.31
CA LEU A 102 -4.43 -3.74 14.27
C LEU A 102 -3.27 -3.71 15.25
N ARG A 103 -2.61 -2.56 15.42
CA ARG A 103 -1.55 -2.38 16.42
C ARG A 103 -2.07 -2.57 17.84
N LEU A 104 -3.18 -1.94 18.18
CA LEU A 104 -3.83 -2.09 19.49
C LEU A 104 -4.23 -3.55 19.76
N ALA A 105 -4.82 -4.24 18.76
CA ALA A 105 -5.16 -5.66 18.88
C ALA A 105 -3.94 -6.57 19.10
N ARG A 106 -2.73 -6.07 18.84
CA ARG A 106 -1.44 -6.75 19.09
C ARG A 106 -0.71 -6.24 20.34
N GLY A 107 -1.39 -5.49 21.20
CA GLY A 107 -0.80 -4.93 22.42
C GLY A 107 0.27 -3.87 22.16
N ARG A 108 0.22 -3.19 21.00
CA ARG A 108 1.17 -2.13 20.64
C ARG A 108 0.51 -0.76 20.72
N ASP A 109 1.33 0.27 20.88
CA ASP A 109 0.87 1.64 20.80
C ASP A 109 0.18 1.92 19.47
N ARG A 110 -0.87 2.73 19.51
CA ARG A 110 -1.64 3.14 18.34
C ARG A 110 -0.78 3.72 17.21
N ARG A 111 0.25 4.50 17.56
CA ARG A 111 1.19 5.12 16.64
C ARG A 111 2.56 4.47 16.76
N PRO A 112 3.22 4.11 15.65
CA PRO A 112 4.56 3.55 15.71
C PRO A 112 5.60 4.62 16.08
N SER A 113 6.59 4.22 16.91
CA SER A 113 7.75 5.06 17.25
C SER A 113 8.94 4.82 16.32
N ALA A 114 8.90 3.77 15.51
CA ALA A 114 9.96 3.44 14.56
C ALA A 114 9.37 3.02 13.20
N GLY A 115 10.06 3.39 12.12
CA GLY A 115 9.68 3.10 10.75
C GLY A 115 10.81 2.51 9.93
N ILE A 116 10.45 1.99 8.76
CA ILE A 116 11.38 1.45 7.77
C ILE A 116 11.01 2.06 6.43
N LEU A 117 11.97 2.70 5.78
CA LEU A 117 11.81 3.35 4.49
C LEU A 117 12.55 2.55 3.42
N ASP A 118 11.86 2.30 2.31
CA ASP A 118 12.45 1.65 1.14
C ASP A 118 11.71 2.04 -0.14
N THR A 119 12.32 1.74 -1.30
CA THR A 119 11.74 2.02 -2.60
C THR A 119 11.75 0.79 -3.52
N GLN A 120 10.66 0.65 -4.28
CA GLN A 120 10.55 -0.37 -5.31
C GLN A 120 10.30 0.26 -6.67
N SER A 121 11.20 0.00 -7.64
CA SER A 121 10.97 0.38 -9.04
C SER A 121 10.16 -0.70 -9.75
N VAL A 122 9.12 -0.28 -10.48
CA VAL A 122 8.22 -1.16 -11.23
C VAL A 122 8.10 -0.68 -12.66
N ARG A 123 8.02 -1.64 -13.60
CA ARG A 123 7.80 -1.33 -15.02
C ARG A 123 6.41 -0.72 -15.21
N THR A 124 6.31 0.24 -16.12
CA THR A 124 5.02 0.74 -16.59
C THR A 124 4.60 0.02 -17.86
N GLY A 125 3.30 -0.16 -18.02
CA GLY A 125 2.69 -0.58 -19.28
C GLY A 125 2.81 0.52 -20.37
N PRO A 126 2.20 0.31 -21.53
CA PRO A 126 2.30 1.25 -22.67
C PRO A 126 1.53 2.57 -22.46
N GLN A 127 0.73 2.68 -21.39
CA GLN A 127 -0.05 3.89 -21.11
C GLN A 127 0.86 5.11 -20.93
N ALA A 128 0.37 6.25 -21.39
CA ALA A 128 1.03 7.53 -21.19
C ALA A 128 1.09 7.92 -19.70
N GLY A 129 1.95 8.88 -19.39
CA GLY A 129 2.05 9.48 -18.06
C GLY A 129 3.49 9.50 -17.53
N PRO A 130 3.73 10.18 -16.41
CA PRO A 130 5.06 10.34 -15.84
C PRO A 130 5.72 8.99 -15.55
N ARG A 131 6.91 8.80 -16.10
CA ARG A 131 7.79 7.63 -15.92
C ARG A 131 9.25 8.07 -16.06
N GLY A 132 10.17 7.25 -15.58
CA GLY A 132 11.61 7.50 -15.67
C GLY A 132 12.36 6.19 -15.72
N TYR A 133 13.70 6.26 -15.73
CA TYR A 133 14.57 5.09 -15.74
C TYR A 133 15.41 5.04 -14.47
N ASP A 134 15.30 3.92 -13.75
CA ASP A 134 16.15 3.61 -12.60
C ASP A 134 17.40 2.89 -13.13
N ALA A 135 18.50 3.61 -13.24
CA ALA A 135 19.74 3.08 -13.79
C ALA A 135 20.34 1.95 -12.92
N HIS A 136 20.17 2.02 -11.60
CA HIS A 136 20.70 1.02 -10.68
C HIS A 136 19.94 -0.31 -10.80
N LYS A 137 18.61 -0.25 -10.82
CA LYS A 137 17.74 -1.44 -10.94
C LYS A 137 17.48 -1.83 -12.40
N LYS A 138 17.92 -1.03 -13.37
CA LYS A 138 17.69 -1.20 -14.83
C LYS A 138 16.20 -1.34 -15.17
N VAL A 139 15.35 -0.52 -14.54
CA VAL A 139 13.89 -0.53 -14.69
C VAL A 139 13.40 0.79 -15.25
N GLY A 140 12.73 0.74 -16.40
CA GLY A 140 11.96 1.88 -16.92
C GLY A 140 10.54 1.85 -16.36
N GLY A 141 10.12 2.93 -15.69
CA GLY A 141 8.79 2.97 -15.09
C GLY A 141 8.64 3.96 -13.94
N ARG A 142 8.06 3.49 -12.84
CA ARG A 142 7.79 4.28 -11.64
C ARG A 142 8.44 3.66 -10.41
N LYS A 143 8.67 4.50 -9.41
CA LYS A 143 9.23 4.12 -8.11
C LYS A 143 8.17 4.32 -7.04
N ARG A 144 7.85 3.26 -6.31
CA ARG A 144 7.03 3.30 -5.10
C ARG A 144 7.93 3.57 -3.93
N VAL A 145 7.58 4.58 -3.15
CA VAL A 145 8.24 4.94 -1.90
C VAL A 145 7.35 4.47 -0.77
N LEU A 146 7.87 3.63 0.10
CA LEU A 146 7.11 3.04 1.19
C LEU A 146 7.78 3.33 2.53
N LEU A 147 7.03 3.95 3.43
CA LEU A 147 7.35 4.03 4.85
C LEU A 147 6.44 3.05 5.58
N THR A 148 7.01 2.06 6.25
CA THR A 148 6.26 1.10 7.07
C THR A 148 6.67 1.19 8.53
N ASP A 149 5.85 0.67 9.43
CA ASP A 149 6.30 0.38 10.78
C ASP A 149 7.06 -0.96 10.86
N THR A 150 7.47 -1.33 12.07
CA THR A 150 8.17 -2.59 12.35
C THR A 150 7.31 -3.86 12.15
N GLU A 151 6.00 -3.70 12.00
CA GLU A 151 5.06 -4.77 11.64
C GLU A 151 4.82 -4.87 10.13
N GLY A 152 5.41 -3.96 9.33
CA GLY A 152 5.17 -3.82 7.90
C GLY A 152 3.80 -3.23 7.57
N LEU A 153 3.24 -2.41 8.46
CA LEU A 153 2.03 -1.64 8.21
C LEU A 153 2.42 -0.31 7.55
N VAL A 154 1.81 -0.01 6.41
CA VAL A 154 2.14 1.17 5.62
C VAL A 154 1.72 2.44 6.34
N GLN A 155 2.68 3.32 6.63
CA GLN A 155 2.49 4.62 7.29
C GLN A 155 2.54 5.77 6.29
N GLY A 156 3.29 5.60 5.19
CA GLY A 156 3.41 6.57 4.11
C GLY A 156 3.65 5.87 2.78
N LEU A 157 3.09 6.44 1.71
CA LEU A 157 3.18 5.88 0.37
C LEU A 157 3.16 6.99 -0.67
N HIS A 158 4.19 7.00 -1.53
CA HIS A 158 4.24 7.86 -2.71
C HIS A 158 4.66 7.07 -3.95
N VAL A 159 4.34 7.61 -5.12
CA VAL A 159 4.75 7.06 -6.41
C VAL A 159 5.29 8.20 -7.26
N VAL A 160 6.51 8.01 -7.76
CA VAL A 160 7.24 8.98 -8.57
C VAL A 160 7.82 8.32 -9.82
N PRO A 161 8.32 9.07 -10.82
CA PRO A 161 9.11 8.50 -11.90
C PRO A 161 10.32 7.72 -11.36
N ALA A 162 10.68 6.59 -11.98
CA ALA A 162 11.75 5.72 -11.50
C ALA A 162 13.14 6.39 -11.49
N SER A 163 13.32 7.49 -12.23
CA SER A 163 14.54 8.30 -12.25
C SER A 163 14.81 9.07 -10.95
N VAL A 164 13.79 9.28 -10.11
CA VAL A 164 13.96 9.93 -8.80
C VAL A 164 14.83 9.04 -7.92
N GLN A 165 15.86 9.62 -7.32
CA GLN A 165 16.79 8.85 -6.46
C GLN A 165 16.14 8.54 -5.10
N GLY A 166 16.51 7.41 -4.48
CA GLY A 166 15.98 7.01 -3.18
C GLY A 166 16.15 8.07 -2.11
N ARG A 167 17.33 8.69 -2.03
CA ARG A 167 17.66 9.76 -1.07
C ARG A 167 16.81 11.04 -1.21
N ASP A 168 16.13 11.24 -2.34
CA ASP A 168 15.26 12.41 -2.56
C ASP A 168 13.83 12.17 -2.10
N THR A 169 13.49 10.92 -1.82
CA THR A 169 12.12 10.51 -1.53
C THR A 169 11.62 10.80 -0.11
N PRO A 170 12.45 10.93 0.95
CA PRO A 170 11.98 11.33 2.27
C PRO A 170 11.23 12.67 2.30
N ALA A 171 11.63 13.63 1.45
CA ALA A 171 10.93 14.92 1.33
C ALA A 171 9.48 14.78 0.85
N LEU A 172 9.14 13.71 0.11
CA LEU A 172 7.77 13.45 -0.33
C LEU A 172 6.86 13.01 0.81
N LEU A 173 7.43 12.49 1.89
CA LEU A 173 6.72 11.97 3.07
C LEU A 173 6.48 13.04 4.14
N GLU A 174 6.84 14.30 3.89
CA GLU A 174 6.68 15.38 4.86
C GLU A 174 5.30 15.45 5.53
N PRO A 175 4.17 15.32 4.80
CA PRO A 175 2.84 15.35 5.43
C PRO A 175 2.61 14.20 6.43
N GLU A 176 3.12 13.01 6.11
CA GLU A 176 3.03 11.83 6.97
C GLU A 176 3.97 11.96 8.17
N LEU A 177 5.21 12.47 7.95
CA LEU A 177 6.21 12.67 8.99
C LEU A 177 5.74 13.70 10.02
N ALA A 178 5.17 14.82 9.57
CA ALA A 178 4.69 15.90 10.44
C ALA A 178 3.62 15.46 11.44
N THR A 179 2.83 14.45 11.07
CA THR A 179 1.75 13.92 11.92
C THR A 179 2.12 12.60 12.61
N SER A 180 3.32 12.07 12.37
CA SER A 180 3.77 10.80 12.91
C SER A 180 4.19 10.91 14.39
N ALA A 181 4.34 9.74 15.06
CA ALA A 181 5.00 9.62 16.36
C ALA A 181 6.39 8.95 16.21
N LEU A 182 6.91 8.89 14.99
CA LEU A 182 8.19 8.28 14.70
C LEU A 182 9.33 9.07 15.37
N ARG A 183 10.27 8.34 15.94
CA ARG A 183 11.53 8.87 16.49
C ARG A 183 12.74 8.38 15.71
N LYS A 184 12.55 7.30 14.95
CA LYS A 184 13.60 6.65 14.17
C LYS A 184 13.04 6.03 12.91
N VAL A 185 13.82 6.13 11.82
CA VAL A 185 13.56 5.45 10.55
C VAL A 185 14.82 4.71 10.13
N TRP A 186 14.67 3.44 9.77
CA TRP A 186 15.71 2.65 9.12
C TRP A 186 15.57 2.70 7.61
N ALA A 187 16.69 2.84 6.91
CA ALA A 187 16.74 2.79 5.45
C ALA A 187 18.04 2.14 4.98
N ASP A 188 18.13 1.80 3.70
CA ASP A 188 19.38 1.27 3.13
C ASP A 188 20.39 2.39 2.83
N LEU A 189 21.60 1.99 2.42
CA LEU A 189 22.68 2.92 2.09
C LEU A 189 22.37 3.84 0.89
N ALA A 190 21.37 3.51 0.05
CA ALA A 190 20.92 4.38 -1.03
C ALA A 190 20.26 5.67 -0.53
N PHE A 191 19.90 5.73 0.76
CA PHE A 191 19.38 6.91 1.45
C PHE A 191 20.48 7.70 2.17
N ALA A 192 21.75 7.41 1.94
CA ALA A 192 22.84 8.17 2.58
C ALA A 192 22.89 9.63 2.10
N GLY A 193 23.16 10.54 3.05
CA GLY A 193 23.37 11.96 2.82
C GLY A 193 22.25 12.86 3.30
N GLU A 194 22.52 14.15 3.35
CA GLU A 194 21.65 15.20 3.90
C GLU A 194 20.27 15.27 3.22
N ARG A 195 20.21 15.00 1.91
CA ARG A 195 18.93 15.02 1.16
C ARG A 195 17.90 14.03 1.71
N ALA A 196 18.35 12.94 2.33
CA ALA A 196 17.46 12.00 3.00
C ALA A 196 17.31 12.29 4.51
N ALA A 197 18.36 12.75 5.17
CA ALA A 197 18.37 13.00 6.61
C ALA A 197 17.55 14.24 7.00
N VAL A 198 17.79 15.38 6.34
CA VAL A 198 17.19 16.68 6.69
C VAL A 198 15.64 16.65 6.75
N PRO A 199 14.90 16.05 5.79
CA PRO A 199 13.45 15.97 5.91
C PRO A 199 12.96 15.21 7.15
N LEU A 200 13.68 14.19 7.60
CA LEU A 200 13.37 13.44 8.81
C LEU A 200 13.75 14.20 10.09
N GLU A 201 14.93 14.81 10.10
CA GLU A 201 15.47 15.60 11.24
C GLU A 201 14.58 16.80 11.57
N ARG A 202 13.98 17.46 10.57
CA ARG A 202 12.99 18.55 10.78
C ARG A 202 11.82 18.14 11.66
N HIS A 203 11.50 16.86 11.71
CA HIS A 203 10.44 16.28 12.53
C HIS A 203 10.98 15.53 13.77
N GLY A 204 12.27 15.71 14.11
CA GLY A 204 12.90 15.03 15.24
C GLY A 204 13.08 13.51 15.05
N ILE A 205 13.13 13.05 13.79
CA ILE A 205 13.23 11.64 13.44
C ILE A 205 14.66 11.31 13.03
N ALA A 206 15.33 10.42 13.76
CA ALA A 206 16.67 9.97 13.42
C ALA A 206 16.64 9.00 12.24
N LEU A 207 17.48 9.23 11.22
CA LEU A 207 17.73 8.29 10.13
C LEU A 207 18.89 7.37 10.51
N GLU A 208 18.64 6.06 10.58
CA GLU A 208 19.68 5.05 10.77
C GLU A 208 19.83 4.22 9.48
N LEU A 209 21.03 4.31 8.89
CA LEU A 209 21.34 3.53 7.68
C LEU A 209 21.76 2.12 8.06
N VAL A 210 21.10 1.14 7.44
CA VAL A 210 21.38 -0.28 7.63
C VAL A 210 21.99 -0.82 6.35
N GLY A 211 23.25 -1.26 6.44
CA GLY A 211 23.99 -1.89 5.34
C GLY A 211 24.41 -3.30 5.70
N ARG A 212 24.70 -4.15 4.72
CA ARG A 212 25.26 -5.48 4.95
C ARG A 212 26.63 -5.36 5.61
N LYS A 213 26.78 -5.98 6.77
CA LYS A 213 28.09 -6.09 7.45
C LYS A 213 29.02 -7.04 6.70
N ASP A 214 28.49 -8.09 6.07
CA ASP A 214 29.26 -9.06 5.28
C ASP A 214 28.75 -9.13 3.84
N LYS A 215 29.67 -9.12 2.88
CA LYS A 215 29.37 -9.20 1.44
C LYS A 215 29.17 -10.63 0.94
N THR A 216 29.37 -11.64 1.78
CA THR A 216 29.31 -13.06 1.44
C THR A 216 28.04 -13.71 1.98
N GLY A 217 27.24 -14.30 1.10
CA GLY A 217 26.05 -15.07 1.45
C GLY A 217 24.73 -14.27 1.54
N PHE A 218 23.62 -15.01 1.62
CA PHE A 218 22.28 -14.44 1.87
C PHE A 218 22.09 -14.25 3.38
N ALA A 219 22.00 -12.99 3.82
CA ALA A 219 21.65 -12.66 5.20
C ALA A 219 20.37 -11.81 5.20
N VAL A 220 19.38 -12.23 5.99
CA VAL A 220 18.17 -11.43 6.24
C VAL A 220 18.57 -10.33 7.23
N GLU A 221 18.48 -9.08 6.79
CA GLU A 221 18.68 -7.94 7.69
C GLU A 221 17.47 -7.80 8.63
N PRO A 222 17.60 -8.03 9.93
CA PRO A 222 16.46 -8.22 10.84
C PRO A 222 15.47 -7.06 10.89
N ARG A 223 15.88 -5.85 10.48
CA ARG A 223 15.06 -4.64 10.54
C ARG A 223 14.44 -4.30 9.19
N ARG A 224 15.13 -4.53 8.06
CA ARG A 224 14.67 -4.16 6.72
C ARG A 224 13.72 -5.16 6.06
N TRP A 225 13.84 -6.44 6.35
CA TRP A 225 13.04 -7.47 5.70
C TRP A 225 11.52 -7.21 5.77
N LYS A 226 11.04 -6.41 6.77
CA LYS A 226 9.62 -6.11 6.92
C LYS A 226 9.06 -5.25 5.78
N VAL A 227 9.77 -4.23 5.33
CA VAL A 227 9.33 -3.43 4.18
C VAL A 227 9.45 -4.24 2.88
N GLU A 228 10.49 -5.05 2.73
CA GLU A 228 10.66 -5.98 1.61
C GLU A 228 9.51 -7.01 1.56
N GLN A 229 9.16 -7.59 2.71
CA GLN A 229 7.99 -8.46 2.86
C GLN A 229 6.70 -7.73 2.47
N THR A 230 6.57 -6.45 2.83
CA THR A 230 5.38 -5.66 2.49
C THR A 230 5.29 -5.46 0.99
N PHE A 231 6.39 -5.14 0.29
CA PHE A 231 6.42 -5.11 -1.17
C PHE A 231 6.03 -6.46 -1.78
N GLY A 232 6.59 -7.56 -1.28
CA GLY A 232 6.22 -8.91 -1.72
C GLY A 232 4.74 -9.23 -1.53
N CYS A 233 4.14 -8.78 -0.43
CA CYS A 233 2.70 -8.93 -0.18
C CYS A 233 1.85 -8.06 -1.13
N LEU A 234 2.28 -6.84 -1.43
CA LEU A 234 1.63 -5.96 -2.40
C LEU A 234 1.65 -6.56 -3.81
N GLN A 235 2.72 -7.22 -4.20
CA GLN A 235 2.83 -7.88 -5.51
C GLN A 235 1.86 -9.05 -5.70
N ARG A 236 1.24 -9.57 -4.63
CA ARG A 236 0.14 -10.55 -4.76
C ARG A 236 -1.11 -9.96 -5.41
N TYR A 237 -1.21 -8.63 -5.48
CA TYR A 237 -2.20 -7.92 -6.27
C TYR A 237 -1.64 -7.73 -7.68
N ARG A 238 -2.11 -8.54 -8.65
CA ARG A 238 -1.56 -8.61 -10.01
C ARG A 238 -1.48 -7.25 -10.71
N ARG A 239 -2.40 -6.33 -10.40
CA ARG A 239 -2.38 -4.98 -10.93
C ARG A 239 -1.13 -4.18 -10.56
N LEU A 240 -0.42 -4.60 -9.50
CA LEU A 240 0.80 -3.95 -9.04
C LEU A 240 2.10 -4.58 -9.58
N LEU A 241 2.03 -5.71 -10.32
CA LEU A 241 3.22 -6.34 -10.93
C LEU A 241 3.79 -5.49 -12.05
N VAL A 242 2.92 -4.88 -12.85
CA VAL A 242 3.23 -3.86 -13.86
C VAL A 242 2.29 -2.69 -13.59
N ASP A 243 2.82 -1.48 -13.64
CA ASP A 243 2.02 -0.28 -13.44
C ASP A 243 1.32 0.11 -14.76
N HIS A 244 0.01 -0.04 -14.78
CA HIS A 244 -0.86 0.26 -15.92
C HIS A 244 -1.60 1.59 -15.77
N GLU A 245 -1.27 2.40 -14.77
CA GLU A 245 -2.01 3.62 -14.50
C GLU A 245 -1.51 4.81 -15.32
N GLY A 246 -2.43 5.67 -15.75
CA GLY A 246 -2.11 6.87 -16.54
C GLY A 246 -1.39 7.98 -15.75
N SER A 247 -1.37 7.91 -14.42
CA SER A 247 -0.70 8.90 -13.57
C SER A 247 -0.05 8.28 -12.34
N THR A 248 0.92 8.98 -11.74
CA THR A 248 1.52 8.58 -10.48
C THR A 248 0.51 8.60 -9.32
N GLY A 249 -0.44 9.55 -9.35
CA GLY A 249 -1.52 9.63 -8.37
C GLY A 249 -2.44 8.40 -8.40
N MET A 250 -2.83 7.93 -9.59
CA MET A 250 -3.65 6.72 -9.71
C MET A 250 -2.84 5.47 -9.33
N SER A 251 -1.55 5.41 -9.70
CA SER A 251 -0.65 4.33 -9.27
C SER A 251 -0.52 4.28 -7.74
N ARG A 252 -0.39 5.44 -7.08
CA ARG A 252 -0.42 5.54 -5.62
C ARG A 252 -1.75 5.02 -5.07
N THR A 253 -2.86 5.43 -5.66
CA THR A 253 -4.20 5.02 -5.22
C THR A 253 -4.40 3.50 -5.31
N MET A 254 -3.98 2.86 -6.40
CA MET A 254 -4.06 1.40 -6.54
C MET A 254 -3.16 0.69 -5.53
N THR A 255 -1.99 1.23 -5.25
CA THR A 255 -1.08 0.68 -4.23
C THR A 255 -1.66 0.86 -2.82
N LEU A 256 -2.28 2.00 -2.55
CA LEU A 256 -2.97 2.30 -1.28
C LEU A 256 -4.17 1.36 -1.04
N LEU A 257 -4.97 1.11 -2.08
CA LEU A 257 -6.06 0.12 -2.01
C LEU A 257 -5.55 -1.28 -1.68
N ALA A 258 -4.46 -1.72 -2.32
CA ALA A 258 -3.86 -3.01 -2.02
C ALA A 258 -3.35 -3.08 -0.56
N ALA A 259 -2.75 -2.00 -0.04
CA ALA A 259 -2.33 -1.89 1.35
C ALA A 259 -3.53 -1.96 2.32
N LEU A 260 -4.64 -1.29 1.99
CA LEU A 260 -5.88 -1.35 2.75
C LEU A 260 -6.45 -2.77 2.82
N PHE A 261 -6.56 -3.45 1.69
CA PHE A 261 -7.04 -4.84 1.63
C PHE A 261 -6.10 -5.79 2.38
N MET A 262 -4.80 -5.58 2.29
CA MET A 262 -3.81 -6.37 3.02
C MET A 262 -3.92 -6.16 4.53
N THR A 263 -4.04 -4.90 4.99
CA THR A 263 -4.18 -4.58 6.41
C THR A 263 -5.51 -5.10 6.97
N GLY A 264 -6.62 -4.93 6.23
CA GLY A 264 -7.92 -5.48 6.59
C GLY A 264 -7.87 -7.01 6.76
N ALA A 265 -7.22 -7.72 5.84
CA ALA A 265 -7.07 -9.17 5.94
C ALA A 265 -6.16 -9.61 7.10
N ARG A 266 -5.15 -8.81 7.46
CA ARG A 266 -4.32 -9.06 8.66
C ARG A 266 -5.14 -8.87 9.93
N PHE A 267 -5.98 -7.84 9.97
CA PHE A 267 -6.84 -7.56 11.10
C PHE A 267 -7.90 -8.66 11.30
N GLU A 268 -8.57 -9.09 10.22
CA GLU A 268 -9.53 -10.19 10.30
C GLU A 268 -8.90 -11.48 10.84
N ARG A 269 -7.70 -11.84 10.39
CA ARG A 269 -6.98 -12.99 10.95
C ARG A 269 -6.65 -12.83 12.42
N GLN A 270 -6.34 -11.61 12.86
CA GLN A 270 -6.03 -11.35 14.27
C GLN A 270 -7.24 -11.54 15.19
N ILE A 271 -8.45 -11.22 14.73
CA ILE A 271 -9.67 -11.36 15.54
C ILE A 271 -10.30 -12.75 15.43
N MET A 272 -9.94 -13.54 14.41
CA MET A 272 -10.41 -14.93 14.23
C MET A 272 -9.48 -15.97 14.86
N ALA A 273 -8.31 -15.56 15.34
CA ALA A 273 -7.31 -16.39 16.01
C ALA A 273 -7.52 -16.40 17.51
#